data_c55abdeef47877ac4dcca3fb2de06e90
#
_entry.id   c55abdeef47877ac4dcca3fb2de06e90
#
_cell.length_a   1.000
_cell.length_b   1.000
_cell.length_c   1.000
_cell.angle_alpha   90.00
_cell.angle_beta   90.00
_cell.angle_gamma   90.00
#
_symmetry.space_group_name_H-M   'P 1'
#
loop_
_entity.id
_entity.type
_entity.pdbx_description
1 polymer ?
#
loop_
_entity_poly.entity_id
_entity_poly.type
_entity_poly.pdbx_seq_one_letter_code
_entity_poly.pdbx_strand_id
1 'polypeptide(L)'
;VRSRGLGDVYKRQIGGNTCNGVTSADSASTLHAWEALVELTGVNGKRYLPIKDFYIKAGTVDINVAEGEIQTAILIPKASWENTKGFYIKYGMRNAMEIATTGCSVNVRLSADKKTFDRVRIAYGVAGPVPMRAPSAEAVVNGQPVTMENIEAFSRAVLEDINPRDSWRASKAFRSHIAVESAKRCLIESVKLAGGVL
;
A
#
# COMPACT_ATOMS: atom_id res chain seq x y z
N VAL A 1 -18.99 24.21 -7.78
CA VAL A 1 -18.71 22.76 -7.64
C VAL A 1 -19.75 22.02 -8.46
N ARG A 2 -19.34 21.38 -9.56
CA ARG A 2 -20.26 20.52 -10.32
C ARG A 2 -20.65 19.35 -9.42
N SER A 3 -21.94 19.22 -9.12
CA SER A 3 -22.51 18.04 -8.47
C SER A 3 -22.21 16.83 -9.35
N ARG A 4 -21.29 16.00 -8.92
CA ARG A 4 -21.06 14.69 -9.51
C ARG A 4 -22.07 13.76 -8.85
N GLY A 5 -22.99 13.23 -9.62
CA GLY A 5 -24.11 12.43 -9.09
C GLY A 5 -23.69 11.26 -8.21
N LEU A 6 -24.65 10.59 -7.56
CA LEU A 6 -24.44 9.43 -6.66
C LEU A 6 -23.52 8.35 -7.24
N GLY A 7 -23.47 8.19 -8.56
CA GLY A 7 -22.58 7.25 -9.24
C GLY A 7 -21.07 7.52 -9.04
N ASP A 8 -20.68 8.76 -8.75
CA ASP A 8 -19.27 9.08 -8.42
C ASP A 8 -18.96 8.87 -6.93
N VAL A 9 -19.97 8.99 -6.07
CA VAL A 9 -19.80 8.80 -4.61
C VAL A 9 -19.52 7.35 -4.28
N TYR A 10 -20.30 6.39 -4.78
CA TYR A 10 -20.09 4.98 -4.45
C TYR A 10 -18.77 4.42 -5.02
N LYS A 11 -18.27 4.96 -6.13
CA LYS A 11 -16.99 4.55 -6.72
C LYS A 11 -15.77 4.98 -5.89
N ARG A 12 -15.95 5.88 -4.92
CA ARG A 12 -14.89 6.42 -4.07
C ARG A 12 -14.93 5.87 -2.65
N GLN A 13 -15.72 4.84 -2.42
CA GLN A 13 -15.83 4.20 -1.10
C GLN A 13 -14.59 3.38 -0.78
N ILE A 14 -13.92 3.69 0.34
CA ILE A 14 -12.75 2.93 0.82
C ILE A 14 -13.18 1.53 1.27
N GLY A 15 -14.27 1.41 2.02
CA GLY A 15 -14.81 0.13 2.48
C GLY A 15 -15.15 -0.82 1.32
N GLY A 16 -15.88 -0.35 0.31
CA GLY A 16 -16.17 -1.13 -0.88
C GLY A 16 -14.92 -1.51 -1.68
N ASN A 17 -13.92 -0.64 -1.71
CA ASN A 17 -12.64 -0.91 -2.38
C ASN A 17 -11.85 -2.03 -1.67
N THR A 18 -11.84 -2.06 -0.34
CA THR A 18 -11.18 -3.11 0.44
C THR A 18 -11.95 -4.43 0.42
N CYS A 19 -13.27 -4.39 0.66
CA CYS A 19 -14.12 -5.59 0.69
C CYS A 19 -14.21 -6.33 -0.66
N ASN A 20 -13.94 -5.65 -1.78
CA ASN A 20 -13.89 -6.29 -3.09
C ASN A 20 -12.75 -7.32 -3.22
N GLY A 21 -11.74 -7.28 -2.35
CA GLY A 21 -10.67 -8.26 -2.27
C GLY A 21 -9.72 -8.31 -3.46
N VAL A 22 -9.84 -7.39 -4.43
CA VAL A 22 -8.99 -7.40 -5.63
C VAL A 22 -7.61 -6.81 -5.34
N THR A 23 -6.57 -7.42 -5.93
CA THR A 23 -5.18 -6.97 -5.75
C THR A 23 -4.92 -5.57 -6.29
N SER A 24 -5.76 -5.09 -7.19
CA SER A 24 -5.68 -3.77 -7.82
C SER A 24 -6.52 -2.69 -7.11
N ALA A 25 -7.00 -2.97 -5.91
CA ALA A 25 -7.68 -1.99 -5.08
C ALA A 25 -6.74 -0.82 -4.76
N ASP A 26 -7.08 0.39 -5.20
CA ASP A 26 -6.19 1.56 -5.12
C ASP A 26 -5.84 1.94 -3.68
N SER A 27 -6.73 1.72 -2.70
CA SER A 27 -6.46 1.99 -1.29
C SER A 27 -5.63 0.92 -0.60
N ALA A 28 -5.56 -0.29 -1.15
CA ALA A 28 -5.01 -1.45 -0.44
C ALA A 28 -3.52 -1.31 -0.10
N SER A 29 -2.67 -0.90 -1.05
CA SER A 29 -1.25 -0.69 -0.79
C SER A 29 -1.01 0.40 0.26
N THR A 30 -1.77 1.51 0.19
CA THR A 30 -1.68 2.59 1.17
C THR A 30 -2.07 2.09 2.57
N LEU A 31 -3.17 1.35 2.70
CA LEU A 31 -3.60 0.81 3.99
C LEU A 31 -2.60 -0.21 4.55
N HIS A 32 -1.95 -1.04 3.70
CA HIS A 32 -0.88 -1.94 4.12
C HIS A 32 0.36 -1.18 4.63
N ALA A 33 0.78 -0.12 3.93
CA ALA A 33 1.90 0.71 4.36
C ALA A 33 1.61 1.45 5.68
N TRP A 34 0.35 1.80 5.94
CA TRP A 34 -0.12 2.37 7.21
C TRP A 34 -0.42 1.33 8.29
N GLU A 35 -0.24 0.02 8.01
CA GLU A 35 -0.54 -1.08 8.93
C GLU A 35 -1.95 -0.98 9.54
N ALA A 36 -2.91 -0.67 8.67
CA ALA A 36 -4.29 -0.46 9.08
C ALA A 36 -4.90 -1.73 9.70
N LEU A 37 -5.84 -1.53 10.61
CA LEU A 37 -6.70 -2.57 11.15
C LEU A 37 -8.08 -2.45 10.53
N VAL A 38 -8.66 -3.57 10.16
CA VAL A 38 -10.05 -3.68 9.71
C VAL A 38 -10.92 -4.06 10.91
N GLU A 39 -11.93 -3.27 11.20
CA GLU A 39 -12.97 -3.61 12.17
C GLU A 39 -14.08 -4.36 11.45
N LEU A 40 -14.36 -5.56 11.91
CA LEU A 40 -15.46 -6.39 11.45
C LEU A 40 -16.47 -6.54 12.58
N THR A 41 -17.75 -6.36 12.27
CA THR A 41 -18.86 -6.46 13.24
C THR A 41 -19.86 -7.49 12.76
N GLY A 42 -20.16 -8.46 13.60
CA GLY A 42 -21.17 -9.50 13.36
C GLY A 42 -22.05 -9.74 14.56
N VAL A 43 -22.86 -10.78 14.54
CA VAL A 43 -23.79 -11.16 15.62
C VAL A 43 -23.08 -11.46 16.95
N ASN A 44 -21.82 -11.89 16.88
CA ASN A 44 -20.98 -12.23 18.02
C ASN A 44 -20.15 -11.03 18.55
N GLY A 45 -20.37 -9.81 18.04
CA GLY A 45 -19.66 -8.61 18.41
C GLY A 45 -18.65 -8.13 17.38
N LYS A 46 -17.55 -7.52 17.85
CA LYS A 46 -16.52 -6.91 17.00
C LYS A 46 -15.22 -7.69 17.08
N ARG A 47 -14.54 -7.82 15.94
CA ARG A 47 -13.13 -8.24 15.88
C ARG A 47 -12.30 -7.28 15.05
N TYR A 48 -11.00 -7.25 15.31
CA TYR A 48 -10.03 -6.41 14.62
C TYR A 48 -9.00 -7.29 13.93
N LEU A 49 -8.75 -7.04 12.67
CA LEU A 49 -7.86 -7.83 11.85
C LEU A 49 -6.82 -6.91 11.19
N PRO A 50 -5.52 -7.18 11.28
CA PRO A 50 -4.52 -6.47 10.51
C PRO A 50 -4.85 -6.57 9.01
N ILE A 51 -4.71 -5.46 8.28
CA ILE A 51 -5.04 -5.43 6.84
C ILE A 51 -4.27 -6.49 6.03
N LYS A 52 -3.06 -6.85 6.45
CA LYS A 52 -2.24 -7.90 5.81
C LYS A 52 -2.89 -9.28 5.87
N ASP A 53 -3.71 -9.53 6.91
CA ASP A 53 -4.38 -10.81 7.13
C ASP A 53 -5.82 -10.80 6.60
N PHE A 54 -6.32 -9.62 6.19
CA PHE A 54 -7.67 -9.43 5.67
C PHE A 54 -7.84 -9.99 4.24
N TYR A 55 -6.80 -9.95 3.40
CA TYR A 55 -6.83 -10.46 2.04
C TYR A 55 -6.35 -11.92 2.02
N ILE A 56 -7.27 -12.87 1.82
CA ILE A 56 -6.95 -14.31 1.79
C ILE A 56 -6.37 -14.73 0.44
N LYS A 57 -7.05 -14.32 -0.63
CA LYS A 57 -6.65 -14.55 -2.03
C LYS A 57 -7.30 -13.50 -2.92
N ALA A 58 -6.90 -13.44 -4.19
CA ALA A 58 -7.50 -12.51 -5.15
C ALA A 58 -9.04 -12.65 -5.19
N GLY A 59 -9.73 -11.55 -4.88
CA GLY A 59 -11.19 -11.49 -4.83
C GLY A 59 -11.83 -12.10 -3.57
N THR A 60 -11.04 -12.41 -2.54
CA THR A 60 -11.55 -12.99 -1.30
C THR A 60 -10.90 -12.32 -0.09
N VAL A 61 -11.75 -11.89 0.84
CA VAL A 61 -11.35 -11.27 2.11
C VAL A 61 -11.90 -12.07 3.29
N ASP A 62 -11.32 -11.88 4.47
CA ASP A 62 -11.73 -12.57 5.71
C ASP A 62 -12.93 -11.85 6.34
N ILE A 63 -14.11 -12.05 5.74
CA ILE A 63 -15.41 -11.62 6.26
C ILE A 63 -16.33 -12.83 6.29
N ASN A 64 -16.89 -13.13 7.45
CA ASN A 64 -17.88 -14.21 7.58
C ASN A 64 -19.29 -13.72 7.25
N VAL A 65 -19.59 -13.60 5.96
CA VAL A 65 -20.88 -13.13 5.47
C VAL A 65 -22.04 -14.05 5.90
N ALA A 66 -21.80 -15.36 6.04
CA ALA A 66 -22.82 -16.31 6.48
C ALA A 66 -23.30 -16.04 7.91
N GLU A 67 -22.46 -15.48 8.76
CA GLU A 67 -22.79 -15.06 10.12
C GLU A 67 -23.15 -13.57 10.20
N GLY A 68 -23.43 -12.92 9.08
CA GLY A 68 -23.84 -11.52 9.04
C GLY A 68 -22.72 -10.53 9.39
N GLU A 69 -21.45 -10.90 9.21
CA GLU A 69 -20.33 -10.04 9.48
C GLU A 69 -20.14 -8.98 8.38
N ILE A 70 -19.89 -7.74 8.77
CA ILE A 70 -19.63 -6.62 7.85
C ILE A 70 -18.41 -5.82 8.31
N GLN A 71 -17.72 -5.20 7.37
CA GLN A 71 -16.66 -4.23 7.67
C GLN A 71 -17.29 -2.91 8.10
N THR A 72 -17.03 -2.49 9.33
CA THR A 72 -17.61 -1.27 9.91
C THR A 72 -16.63 -0.11 10.01
N ALA A 73 -15.32 -0.38 10.11
CA ALA A 73 -14.30 0.67 10.14
C ALA A 73 -12.95 0.19 9.60
N ILE A 74 -12.11 1.15 9.26
CA ILE A 74 -10.69 0.99 9.02
C ILE A 74 -9.97 1.93 9.99
N LEU A 75 -9.10 1.38 10.82
CA LEU A 75 -8.37 2.11 11.85
C LEU A 75 -6.90 2.18 11.45
N ILE A 76 -6.30 3.36 11.55
CA ILE A 76 -4.86 3.54 11.37
C ILE A 76 -4.25 3.76 12.74
N PRO A 77 -3.41 2.83 13.25
CA PRO A 77 -2.79 2.96 14.56
C PRO A 77 -1.95 4.23 14.67
N LYS A 78 -2.02 4.89 15.84
CA LYS A 78 -1.24 6.12 16.09
C LYS A 78 0.25 5.93 15.78
N ALA A 79 0.83 4.82 16.19
CA ALA A 79 2.24 4.48 15.95
C ALA A 79 2.59 4.40 14.45
N SER A 80 1.62 4.19 13.57
CA SER A 80 1.86 4.10 12.13
C SER A 80 1.86 5.45 11.43
N TRP A 81 1.07 6.43 11.92
CA TRP A 81 0.96 7.74 11.26
C TRP A 81 1.69 8.89 11.99
N GLU A 82 1.95 8.76 13.29
CA GLU A 82 2.61 9.82 14.06
C GLU A 82 4.05 10.07 13.55
N ASN A 83 4.35 11.31 13.21
CA ASN A 83 5.62 11.76 12.60
C ASN A 83 5.99 11.01 11.29
N THR A 84 5.01 10.42 10.63
CA THR A 84 5.20 9.65 9.40
C THR A 84 4.66 10.44 8.21
N LYS A 85 5.36 10.40 7.09
CA LYS A 85 4.90 10.92 5.80
C LYS A 85 4.90 9.79 4.78
N GLY A 86 4.00 9.87 3.82
CA GLY A 86 3.89 8.83 2.80
C GLY A 86 3.58 9.39 1.43
N PHE A 87 3.96 8.62 0.42
CA PHE A 87 3.66 8.91 -0.97
C PHE A 87 3.14 7.66 -1.66
N TYR A 88 2.22 7.85 -2.61
CA TYR A 88 1.61 6.78 -3.38
C TYR A 88 1.75 7.03 -4.87
N ILE A 89 2.16 6.02 -5.62
CA ILE A 89 2.17 6.03 -7.07
C ILE A 89 1.26 4.92 -7.58
N LYS A 90 0.29 5.32 -8.40
CA LYS A 90 -0.50 4.41 -9.23
C LYS A 90 0.06 4.45 -10.65
N TYR A 91 0.61 3.33 -11.10
CA TYR A 91 0.97 3.16 -12.49
C TYR A 91 -0.19 2.53 -13.25
N GLY A 92 -0.64 3.18 -14.31
CA GLY A 92 -1.72 2.72 -15.17
C GLY A 92 -1.41 3.03 -16.63
N MET A 93 -2.19 2.46 -17.56
CA MET A 93 -2.02 2.68 -19.00
C MET A 93 -2.56 4.05 -19.46
N ARG A 94 -3.40 4.70 -18.63
CA ARG A 94 -4.01 6.01 -18.90
C ARG A 94 -4.24 6.78 -17.61
N ASN A 95 -4.51 8.09 -17.73
CA ASN A 95 -4.55 9.00 -16.58
C ASN A 95 -5.84 8.94 -15.76
N ALA A 96 -6.91 8.35 -16.26
CA ALA A 96 -8.20 8.29 -15.57
C ALA A 96 -8.95 7.00 -15.89
N MET A 97 -9.86 6.60 -14.98
CA MET A 97 -10.73 5.43 -15.12
C MET A 97 -9.96 4.15 -15.48
N GLU A 98 -8.86 3.92 -14.79
CA GLU A 98 -7.93 2.83 -15.09
C GLU A 98 -7.73 1.94 -13.85
N ILE A 99 -7.64 0.63 -14.11
CA ILE A 99 -7.19 -0.34 -13.13
C ILE A 99 -5.66 -0.25 -13.06
N ALA A 100 -5.11 -0.16 -11.86
CA ALA A 100 -3.67 -0.10 -11.67
C ALA A 100 -2.95 -1.29 -12.32
N THR A 101 -1.92 -1.02 -13.10
CA THR A 101 -0.95 -2.03 -13.54
C THR A 101 -0.04 -2.40 -12.38
N THR A 102 0.33 -1.41 -11.55
CA THR A 102 1.02 -1.56 -10.27
C THR A 102 0.67 -0.36 -9.40
N GLY A 103 0.42 -0.58 -8.11
CA GLY A 103 0.27 0.46 -7.11
C GLY A 103 1.36 0.31 -6.06
N CYS A 104 2.07 1.39 -5.73
CA CYS A 104 3.13 1.39 -4.73
C CYS A 104 2.86 2.50 -3.71
N SER A 105 2.92 2.17 -2.42
CA SER A 105 2.84 3.13 -1.33
C SER A 105 4.05 2.98 -0.41
N VAL A 106 4.72 4.08 -0.10
CA VAL A 106 5.84 4.12 0.83
C VAL A 106 5.56 5.14 1.92
N ASN A 107 5.73 4.74 3.16
CA ASN A 107 5.67 5.60 4.32
C ASN A 107 7.04 5.69 4.98
N VAL A 108 7.45 6.87 5.39
CA VAL A 108 8.73 7.11 6.05
C VAL A 108 8.55 7.92 7.33
N ARG A 109 9.23 7.49 8.39
CA ARG A 109 9.55 8.28 9.56
C ARG A 109 11.05 8.43 9.60
N LEU A 110 11.52 9.66 9.69
CA LEU A 110 12.94 9.97 9.84
C LEU A 110 13.29 10.21 11.32
N SER A 111 14.56 10.04 11.65
CA SER A 111 15.13 10.49 12.93
C SER A 111 14.88 11.98 13.18
N ALA A 112 15.06 12.42 14.41
CA ALA A 112 14.82 13.82 14.78
C ALA A 112 15.68 14.81 13.98
N ASP A 113 16.92 14.44 13.64
CA ASP A 113 17.85 15.23 12.82
C ASP A 113 17.64 15.04 11.30
N LYS A 114 16.66 14.22 10.90
CA LYS A 114 16.29 13.92 9.50
C LYS A 114 17.37 13.20 8.67
N LYS A 115 18.39 12.65 9.31
CA LYS A 115 19.55 12.04 8.63
C LYS A 115 19.48 10.52 8.52
N THR A 116 18.55 9.87 9.25
CA THR A 116 18.42 8.40 9.30
C THR A 116 16.98 7.98 9.07
N PHE A 117 16.80 6.86 8.39
CA PHE A 117 15.51 6.21 8.27
C PHE A 117 15.16 5.50 9.59
N ASP A 118 14.31 6.10 10.41
CA ASP A 118 13.83 5.47 11.65
C ASP A 118 12.87 4.34 11.34
N ARG A 119 11.94 4.56 10.41
CA ARG A 119 10.98 3.55 9.98
C ARG A 119 10.52 3.79 8.56
N VAL A 120 10.72 2.81 7.69
CA VAL A 120 10.17 2.78 6.33
C VAL A 120 9.23 1.60 6.20
N ARG A 121 8.11 1.82 5.53
CA ARG A 121 7.12 0.80 5.15
C ARG A 121 6.81 0.94 3.69
N ILE A 122 6.80 -0.19 2.98
CA ILE A 122 6.43 -0.24 1.57
C ILE A 122 5.41 -1.33 1.34
N ALA A 123 4.41 -1.02 0.51
CA ALA A 123 3.42 -2.00 0.10
C ALA A 123 3.00 -1.82 -1.36
N TYR A 124 2.62 -2.92 -1.96
CA TYR A 124 2.21 -3.00 -3.36
C TYR A 124 0.79 -3.52 -3.54
N GLY A 125 0.11 -2.96 -4.53
CA GLY A 125 -0.99 -3.62 -5.24
C GLY A 125 -0.50 -4.15 -6.58
N VAL A 126 -1.05 -5.29 -7.00
CA VAL A 126 -0.75 -5.96 -8.30
C VAL A 126 0.70 -6.45 -8.43
N ALA A 127 1.43 -6.60 -7.34
CA ALA A 127 2.78 -7.17 -7.33
C ALA A 127 2.81 -8.62 -6.80
N GLY A 128 1.66 -9.15 -6.41
CA GLY A 128 1.44 -10.51 -5.93
C GLY A 128 -0.03 -10.93 -6.07
N PRO A 129 -0.41 -12.11 -5.56
CA PRO A 129 -1.79 -12.59 -5.61
C PRO A 129 -2.75 -11.76 -4.75
N VAL A 130 -2.25 -11.10 -3.72
CA VAL A 130 -2.95 -10.15 -2.84
C VAL A 130 -2.13 -8.88 -2.69
N PRO A 131 -2.70 -7.76 -2.19
CA PRO A 131 -1.91 -6.62 -1.77
C PRO A 131 -0.92 -7.04 -0.68
N MET A 132 0.33 -6.56 -0.74
CA MET A 132 1.39 -7.08 0.11
C MET A 132 2.43 -6.02 0.47
N ARG A 133 3.15 -6.23 1.57
CA ARG A 133 4.34 -5.46 1.93
C ARG A 133 5.59 -6.09 1.31
N ALA A 134 6.69 -5.33 1.28
CA ALA A 134 8.00 -5.82 0.88
C ALA A 134 8.99 -5.70 2.07
N PRO A 135 8.96 -6.66 3.01
CA PRO A 135 9.75 -6.61 4.23
C PRO A 135 11.27 -6.66 3.99
N SER A 136 11.73 -7.32 2.94
CA SER A 136 13.16 -7.36 2.58
C SER A 136 13.67 -5.95 2.27
N ALA A 137 12.92 -5.17 1.48
CA ALA A 137 13.26 -3.78 1.21
C ALA A 137 13.25 -2.92 2.48
N GLU A 138 12.27 -3.10 3.37
CA GLU A 138 12.19 -2.38 4.64
C GLU A 138 13.40 -2.67 5.53
N ALA A 139 13.85 -3.92 5.58
CA ALA A 139 15.00 -4.33 6.39
C ALA A 139 16.31 -3.71 5.91
N VAL A 140 16.47 -3.54 4.60
CA VAL A 140 17.68 -2.95 4.00
C VAL A 140 17.87 -1.48 4.42
N VAL A 141 16.78 -0.72 4.56
CA VAL A 141 16.87 0.74 4.72
C VAL A 141 16.63 1.22 6.15
N ASN A 142 15.89 0.48 6.97
CA ASN A 142 15.62 0.87 8.36
C ASN A 142 16.90 0.95 9.18
N GLY A 143 17.09 2.07 9.88
CA GLY A 143 18.29 2.37 10.64
C GLY A 143 19.47 2.91 9.81
N GLN A 144 19.35 2.98 8.48
CA GLN A 144 20.43 3.47 7.59
C GLN A 144 20.34 4.99 7.37
N PRO A 145 21.46 5.63 7.00
CA PRO A 145 21.47 7.04 6.61
C PRO A 145 20.57 7.32 5.40
N VAL A 146 20.02 8.53 5.35
CA VAL A 146 19.21 9.02 4.21
C VAL A 146 20.14 9.39 3.07
N THR A 147 20.44 8.42 2.20
CA THR A 147 21.31 8.57 1.03
C THR A 147 20.68 7.95 -0.20
N MET A 148 21.08 8.41 -1.38
CA MET A 148 20.62 7.84 -2.66
C MET A 148 21.03 6.37 -2.80
N GLU A 149 22.19 5.98 -2.30
CA GLU A 149 22.69 4.60 -2.32
C GLU A 149 21.75 3.67 -1.55
N ASN A 150 21.35 4.05 -0.33
CA ASN A 150 20.42 3.29 0.48
C ASN A 150 19.00 3.22 -0.14
N ILE A 151 18.58 4.30 -0.80
CA ILE A 151 17.31 4.32 -1.54
C ILE A 151 17.36 3.38 -2.75
N GLU A 152 18.48 3.30 -3.43
CA GLU A 152 18.67 2.35 -4.55
C GLU A 152 18.72 0.90 -4.07
N ALA A 153 19.42 0.62 -2.98
CA ALA A 153 19.45 -0.70 -2.36
C ALA A 153 18.03 -1.13 -1.94
N PHE A 154 17.29 -0.26 -1.25
CA PHE A 154 15.87 -0.45 -0.90
C PHE A 154 15.01 -0.78 -2.12
N SER A 155 15.15 0.01 -3.19
CA SER A 155 14.31 -0.18 -4.37
C SER A 155 14.55 -1.51 -5.08
N ARG A 156 15.79 -2.02 -5.08
CA ARG A 156 16.14 -3.32 -5.68
C ARG A 156 15.68 -4.48 -4.82
N ALA A 157 15.75 -4.35 -3.50
CA ALA A 157 15.38 -5.40 -2.55
C ALA A 157 13.88 -5.77 -2.61
N VAL A 158 13.02 -4.92 -3.17
CA VAL A 158 11.60 -5.27 -3.38
C VAL A 158 11.41 -6.52 -4.25
N LEU A 159 12.36 -6.83 -5.12
CA LEU A 159 12.30 -8.00 -6.02
C LEU A 159 12.34 -9.33 -5.27
N GLU A 160 12.83 -9.35 -4.04
CA GLU A 160 12.86 -10.55 -3.19
C GLU A 160 11.47 -10.93 -2.68
N ASP A 161 10.58 -9.95 -2.54
CA ASP A 161 9.25 -10.16 -1.95
C ASP A 161 8.15 -10.29 -3.00
N ILE A 162 8.29 -9.60 -4.15
CA ILE A 162 7.21 -9.51 -5.13
C ILE A 162 7.26 -10.67 -6.14
N ASN A 163 6.06 -11.08 -6.58
CA ASN A 163 5.91 -12.05 -7.67
C ASN A 163 4.75 -11.67 -8.60
N PRO A 164 4.90 -10.61 -9.40
CA PRO A 164 3.86 -10.18 -10.30
C PRO A 164 3.63 -11.20 -11.43
N ARG A 165 2.39 -11.28 -11.90
CA ARG A 165 1.99 -12.17 -13.00
C ARG A 165 2.09 -11.48 -14.35
N ASP A 166 2.22 -12.26 -15.40
CA ASP A 166 1.95 -11.81 -16.76
C ASP A 166 0.45 -11.58 -16.98
N SER A 167 0.13 -10.59 -17.77
CA SER A 167 -1.24 -10.33 -18.23
C SER A 167 -1.22 -9.52 -19.53
N TRP A 168 -2.38 -9.37 -20.16
CA TRP A 168 -2.49 -8.53 -21.36
C TRP A 168 -2.13 -7.06 -21.12
N ARG A 169 -2.18 -6.58 -19.85
CA ARG A 169 -1.81 -5.19 -19.51
C ARG A 169 -0.30 -4.99 -19.41
N ALA A 170 0.43 -5.99 -18.93
CA ALA A 170 1.86 -5.87 -18.72
C ALA A 170 2.49 -7.25 -18.46
N SER A 171 3.73 -7.43 -18.92
CA SER A 171 4.54 -8.60 -18.59
C SER A 171 5.03 -8.56 -17.15
N LYS A 172 5.41 -9.72 -16.61
CA LYS A 172 6.06 -9.85 -15.29
C LYS A 172 7.32 -8.98 -15.21
N ALA A 173 8.17 -9.05 -16.23
CA ALA A 173 9.41 -8.27 -16.29
C ALA A 173 9.14 -6.76 -16.20
N PHE A 174 8.17 -6.26 -16.98
CA PHE A 174 7.79 -4.85 -16.93
C PHE A 174 7.23 -4.44 -15.56
N ARG A 175 6.36 -5.26 -14.96
CA ARG A 175 5.83 -4.97 -13.60
C ARG A 175 6.93 -4.94 -12.55
N SER A 176 7.90 -5.86 -12.62
CA SER A 176 9.06 -5.86 -11.71
C SER A 176 9.89 -4.59 -11.88
N HIS A 177 10.14 -4.16 -13.12
CA HIS A 177 10.84 -2.90 -13.40
C HIS A 177 10.08 -1.69 -12.82
N ILE A 178 8.77 -1.58 -13.06
CA ILE A 178 7.94 -0.50 -12.53
C ILE A 178 7.86 -0.55 -11.00
N ALA A 179 7.86 -1.73 -10.38
CA ALA A 179 7.87 -1.85 -8.92
C ALA A 179 9.14 -1.25 -8.32
N VAL A 180 10.32 -1.57 -8.87
CA VAL A 180 11.61 -0.99 -8.44
C VAL A 180 11.61 0.53 -8.58
N GLU A 181 11.22 1.03 -9.75
CA GLU A 181 11.21 2.47 -10.03
C GLU A 181 10.19 3.22 -9.16
N SER A 182 9.02 2.64 -8.93
CA SER A 182 7.99 3.22 -8.06
C SER A 182 8.45 3.24 -6.61
N ALA A 183 9.13 2.21 -6.11
CA ALA A 183 9.71 2.18 -4.77
C ALA A 183 10.69 3.34 -4.57
N LYS A 184 11.63 3.50 -5.52
CA LYS A 184 12.62 4.58 -5.49
C LYS A 184 11.95 5.95 -5.43
N ARG A 185 11.04 6.23 -6.36
CA ARG A 185 10.34 7.52 -6.44
C ARG A 185 9.46 7.78 -5.22
N CYS A 186 8.70 6.79 -4.75
CA CYS A 186 7.87 6.94 -3.57
C CYS A 186 8.70 7.25 -2.32
N LEU A 187 9.85 6.57 -2.13
CA LEU A 187 10.70 6.83 -0.98
C LEU A 187 11.32 8.23 -1.04
N ILE A 188 11.83 8.66 -2.21
CA ILE A 188 12.35 10.01 -2.42
C ILE A 188 11.30 11.08 -2.06
N GLU A 189 10.08 10.95 -2.58
CA GLU A 189 9.02 11.92 -2.30
C GLU A 189 8.58 11.87 -0.82
N SER A 190 8.52 10.68 -0.22
CA SER A 190 8.20 10.55 1.20
C SER A 190 9.27 11.20 2.09
N VAL A 191 10.57 11.08 1.74
CA VAL A 191 11.67 11.73 2.43
C VAL A 191 11.55 13.27 2.35
N LYS A 192 11.28 13.79 1.16
CA LYS A 192 11.07 15.25 0.97
C LYS A 192 9.89 15.76 1.83
N LEU A 193 8.76 15.02 1.81
CA LEU A 193 7.58 15.34 2.62
C LEU A 193 7.87 15.29 4.13
N ALA A 194 8.80 14.43 4.56
CA ALA A 194 9.24 14.32 5.95
C ALA A 194 10.29 15.39 6.34
N GLY A 195 10.72 16.23 5.39
CA GLY A 195 11.72 17.28 5.59
C GLY A 195 13.16 16.77 5.58
N GLY A 196 13.40 15.60 5.00
CA GLY A 196 14.75 15.09 4.71
C GLY A 196 15.35 15.74 3.45
N VAL A 197 16.67 15.73 3.37
CA VAL A 197 17.45 16.22 2.23
C VAL A 197 18.25 15.05 1.64
N LEU A 198 18.27 14.94 0.31
CA LEU A 198 18.98 13.92 -0.46
C LEU A 198 20.10 14.54 -1.27
#